data_e9c205ffe42ddf4245b2442b1568c9d4
#
_entry.id   e9c205ffe42ddf4245b2442b1568c9d4
#
_cell.length_a   1.000
_cell.length_b   1.000
_cell.length_c   1.000
_cell.angle_alpha   90.00
_cell.angle_beta   90.00
_cell.angle_gamma   90.00
#
_symmetry.space_group_name_H-M   'P 1'
#
loop_
_entity.id
_entity.type
_entity.pdbx_description
1 polymer ?
#
loop_
_entity_poly.entity_id
_entity_poly.type
_entity_poly.pdbx_seq_one_letter_code
_entity_poly.pdbx_strand_id
1 'polypeptide(L)'
;MMSDLRAELTEILDEAEWEWLIPHVQRDAVILVAPELNLVDVGVAIASDNIPSVQQWIDEQLITKPTIVQVGEWNGERHQRDKRFHTLIVQPYVLVQEIVAT
;
A
#
# COMPACT_ATOMS: atom_id res chain seq x y z
N MET A 1 -27.45 2.64 -10.41
CA MET A 1 -26.81 1.43 -9.95
C MET A 1 -25.44 1.73 -9.38
N MET A 2 -25.18 1.23 -8.22
CA MET A 2 -23.88 1.47 -7.60
C MET A 2 -22.83 0.60 -8.22
N SER A 3 -21.72 1.21 -8.64
CA SER A 3 -20.59 0.42 -9.02
C SER A 3 -20.03 -0.24 -7.75
N ASP A 4 -19.63 -1.48 -7.84
CA ASP A 4 -19.04 -2.18 -6.73
C ASP A 4 -17.53 -1.89 -6.75
N LEU A 5 -17.17 -0.75 -6.18
CA LEU A 5 -15.78 -0.33 -6.13
C LEU A 5 -14.91 -1.35 -5.41
N ARG A 6 -15.44 -1.98 -4.36
CA ARG A 6 -14.71 -3.00 -3.64
C ARG A 6 -14.37 -4.18 -4.53
N ALA A 7 -15.33 -4.63 -5.35
CA ALA A 7 -15.09 -5.73 -6.27
C ALA A 7 -14.05 -5.35 -7.32
N GLU A 8 -14.14 -4.14 -7.85
CA GLU A 8 -13.18 -3.65 -8.83
C GLU A 8 -11.77 -3.63 -8.26
N LEU A 9 -11.60 -3.11 -7.04
CA LEU A 9 -10.30 -3.05 -6.40
C LEU A 9 -9.78 -4.45 -6.04
N THR A 10 -10.67 -5.33 -5.65
CA THR A 10 -10.28 -6.70 -5.35
C THR A 10 -9.73 -7.40 -6.60
N GLU A 11 -10.28 -7.11 -7.75
CA GLU A 11 -9.81 -7.70 -9.00
C GLU A 11 -8.42 -7.22 -9.41
N ILE A 12 -8.05 -5.99 -9.04
CA ILE A 12 -6.73 -5.45 -9.37
C ILE A 12 -5.71 -5.65 -8.25
N LEU A 13 -6.11 -6.23 -7.12
CA LEU A 13 -5.20 -6.54 -6.03
C LEU A 13 -4.17 -7.54 -6.53
N ASP A 14 -2.90 -7.26 -6.29
CA ASP A 14 -1.81 -8.07 -6.81
C ASP A 14 -0.66 -8.14 -5.80
N GLU A 15 0.38 -8.85 -6.16
CA GLU A 15 1.61 -8.90 -5.38
C GLU A 15 2.74 -8.36 -6.24
N ALA A 16 3.69 -7.68 -5.61
CA ALA A 16 4.86 -7.17 -6.30
C ALA A 16 6.08 -7.26 -5.40
N GLU A 17 7.24 -7.38 -6.03
CA GLU A 17 8.50 -7.33 -5.32
C GLU A 17 8.90 -5.87 -5.08
N TRP A 18 9.70 -5.64 -4.05
CA TRP A 18 10.17 -4.31 -3.72
C TRP A 18 10.80 -3.60 -4.92
N GLU A 19 11.56 -4.34 -5.71
CA GLU A 19 12.23 -3.77 -6.88
C GLU A 19 11.25 -3.07 -7.83
N TRP A 20 10.05 -3.64 -8.00
CA TRP A 20 9.03 -3.04 -8.84
C TRP A 20 8.49 -1.74 -8.23
N LEU A 21 8.50 -1.65 -6.90
CA LEU A 21 7.95 -0.50 -6.19
C LEU A 21 8.89 0.71 -6.14
N ILE A 22 10.20 0.50 -6.37
CA ILE A 22 11.20 1.56 -6.24
C ILE A 22 10.85 2.81 -7.05
N PRO A 23 10.46 2.72 -8.34
CA PRO A 23 10.10 3.94 -9.10
C PRO A 23 8.94 4.70 -8.48
N HIS A 24 7.99 4.00 -7.87
CA HIS A 24 6.84 4.63 -7.23
C HIS A 24 7.23 5.32 -5.92
N VAL A 25 8.16 4.73 -5.18
CA VAL A 25 8.71 5.36 -3.98
C VAL A 25 9.42 6.66 -4.33
N GLN A 26 10.17 6.66 -5.42
CA GLN A 26 10.89 7.84 -5.88
C GLN A 26 9.95 8.98 -6.23
N ARG A 27 8.73 8.66 -6.65
CA ARG A 27 7.70 9.67 -6.95
C ARG A 27 6.86 10.02 -5.73
N ASP A 28 7.21 9.47 -4.57
CA ASP A 28 6.48 9.68 -3.33
C ASP A 28 5.02 9.22 -3.43
N ALA A 29 4.79 8.16 -4.18
CA ALA A 29 3.45 7.66 -4.47
C ALA A 29 3.09 6.41 -3.66
N VAL A 30 4.03 5.82 -2.95
CA VAL A 30 3.80 4.59 -2.18
C VAL A 30 3.25 4.92 -0.80
N ILE A 31 2.17 4.24 -0.43
CA ILE A 31 1.59 4.33 0.90
C ILE A 31 1.65 2.94 1.54
N LEU A 32 2.29 2.86 2.70
CA LEU A 32 2.44 1.62 3.43
C LEU A 32 1.24 1.42 4.36
N VAL A 33 0.58 0.27 4.25
CA VAL A 33 -0.61 -0.05 5.02
C VAL A 33 -0.25 -1.10 6.07
N ALA A 34 -0.69 -0.89 7.30
CA ALA A 34 -0.41 -1.83 8.39
C ALA A 34 -1.08 -3.18 8.14
N PRO A 35 -0.46 -4.29 8.58
CA PRO A 35 -1.02 -5.62 8.36
C PRO A 35 -2.41 -5.83 8.97
N GLU A 36 -2.77 -5.06 10.00
CA GLU A 36 -4.07 -5.16 10.66
C GLU A 36 -5.21 -4.68 9.79
N LEU A 37 -4.92 -3.83 8.80
CA LEU A 37 -5.96 -3.28 7.93
C LEU A 37 -6.16 -4.15 6.70
N ASN A 38 -7.37 -4.10 6.17
CA ASN A 38 -7.66 -4.71 4.89
C ASN A 38 -7.27 -3.72 3.78
N LEU A 39 -6.38 -4.14 2.89
CA LEU A 39 -5.84 -3.27 1.86
C LEU A 39 -6.94 -2.73 0.93
N VAL A 40 -7.92 -3.56 0.61
CA VAL A 40 -9.05 -3.14 -0.23
C VAL A 40 -9.91 -2.10 0.48
N ASP A 41 -10.12 -2.26 1.79
CA ASP A 41 -10.88 -1.27 2.57
C ASP A 41 -10.22 0.10 2.52
N VAL A 42 -8.88 0.13 2.65
CA VAL A 42 -8.12 1.38 2.54
C VAL A 42 -8.27 1.97 1.14
N GLY A 43 -8.17 1.13 0.12
CA GLY A 43 -8.33 1.56 -1.26
C GLY A 43 -9.71 2.16 -1.53
N VAL A 44 -10.76 1.53 -1.01
CA VAL A 44 -12.13 2.03 -1.16
C VAL A 44 -12.26 3.40 -0.50
N ALA A 45 -11.72 3.55 0.71
CA ALA A 45 -11.80 4.83 1.42
C ALA A 45 -11.09 5.95 0.67
N ILE A 46 -9.91 5.66 0.12
CA ILE A 46 -9.14 6.66 -0.64
C ILE A 46 -9.88 7.01 -1.93
N ALA A 47 -10.34 6.01 -2.67
CA ALA A 47 -11.01 6.23 -3.95
C ALA A 47 -12.36 6.93 -3.78
N SER A 48 -13.00 6.78 -2.63
CA SER A 48 -14.29 7.37 -2.32
C SER A 48 -14.18 8.71 -1.59
N ASP A 49 -12.96 9.20 -1.38
CA ASP A 49 -12.72 10.44 -0.63
C ASP A 49 -13.27 10.38 0.80
N ASN A 50 -13.17 9.22 1.42
CA ASN A 50 -13.61 9.06 2.81
C ASN A 50 -12.54 9.64 3.75
N ILE A 51 -12.46 10.95 3.79
CA ILE A 51 -11.43 11.67 4.52
C ILE A 51 -11.39 11.32 6.01
N PRO A 52 -12.53 11.24 6.72
CA PRO A 52 -12.49 10.91 8.15
C PRO A 52 -11.82 9.56 8.44
N SER A 53 -12.12 8.54 7.65
CA SER A 53 -11.52 7.22 7.85
C SER A 53 -10.01 7.24 7.56
N VAL A 54 -9.63 7.86 6.45
CA VAL A 54 -8.21 7.96 6.07
C VAL A 54 -7.45 8.75 7.14
N GLN A 55 -8.00 9.86 7.61
CA GLN A 55 -7.35 10.68 8.62
C GLN A 55 -7.18 9.91 9.93
N GLN A 56 -8.17 9.12 10.32
CA GLN A 56 -8.08 8.31 11.53
C GLN A 56 -6.93 7.31 11.42
N TRP A 57 -6.81 6.64 10.27
CA TRP A 57 -5.72 5.67 10.06
C TRP A 57 -4.36 6.34 10.08
N ILE A 58 -4.24 7.55 9.52
CA ILE A 58 -3.00 8.33 9.57
C ILE A 58 -2.65 8.66 11.02
N ASP A 59 -3.63 9.15 11.79
CA ASP A 59 -3.43 9.51 13.19
C ASP A 59 -3.02 8.31 14.03
N GLU A 60 -3.53 7.13 13.71
CA GLU A 60 -3.19 5.89 14.40
C GLU A 60 -1.92 5.26 13.83
N GLN A 61 -1.32 5.86 12.82
CA GLN A 61 -0.11 5.38 12.15
C GLN A 61 -0.31 4.02 11.47
N LEU A 62 -1.54 3.74 11.05
CA LEU A 62 -1.87 2.51 10.34
C LEU A 62 -1.64 2.63 8.84
N ILE A 63 -1.62 3.84 8.30
CA ILE A 63 -1.17 4.11 6.94
C ILE A 63 -0.11 5.20 7.00
N THR A 64 1.02 4.95 6.37
CA THR A 64 2.17 5.85 6.43
C THR A 64 2.91 5.79 5.09
N LYS A 65 3.83 6.73 4.89
CA LYS A 65 4.80 6.60 3.82
C LYS A 65 5.98 5.79 4.32
N PRO A 66 6.65 5.00 3.46
CA PRO A 66 7.84 4.27 3.86
C PRO A 66 8.88 5.24 4.42
N THR A 67 9.49 4.87 5.54
CA THR A 67 10.54 5.70 6.14
C THR A 67 11.85 5.53 5.38
N ILE A 68 12.76 6.49 5.55
CA ILE A 68 14.10 6.41 4.96
C ILE A 68 14.80 5.13 5.42
N VAL A 69 14.61 4.76 6.70
CA VAL A 69 15.20 3.54 7.26
C VAL A 69 14.65 2.31 6.56
N GLN A 70 13.34 2.23 6.39
CA GLN A 70 12.71 1.10 5.70
C GLN A 70 13.18 1.00 4.26
N VAL A 71 13.20 2.12 3.54
CA VAL A 71 13.67 2.14 2.16
C VAL A 71 15.12 1.66 2.08
N GLY A 72 15.97 2.13 3.01
CA GLY A 72 17.37 1.70 3.06
C GLY A 72 17.50 0.21 3.31
N GLU A 73 16.72 -0.33 4.23
CA GLU A 73 16.75 -1.77 4.53
C GLU A 73 16.34 -2.60 3.32
N TRP A 74 15.27 -2.22 2.65
CA TRP A 74 14.76 -2.99 1.51
C TRP A 74 15.65 -2.86 0.28
N ASN A 75 16.37 -1.75 0.12
CA ASN A 75 17.30 -1.55 -0.99
C ASN A 75 18.67 -2.18 -0.73
N GLY A 76 19.08 -2.26 0.54
CA GLY A 76 20.45 -2.58 0.91
C GLY A 76 20.82 -4.04 0.77
N GLU A 77 19.88 -4.92 1.00
CA GLU A 77 20.12 -6.36 1.01
C GLU A 77 19.50 -7.00 -0.23
N ARG A 78 20.25 -7.90 -0.85
CA ARG A 78 19.77 -8.55 -2.07
C ARG A 78 18.45 -9.28 -1.85
N HIS A 79 18.35 -10.02 -0.76
CA HIS A 79 17.12 -10.76 -0.47
C HIS A 79 15.98 -9.86 -0.05
N GLN A 80 16.25 -8.64 0.40
CA GLN A 80 15.21 -7.68 0.73
C GLN A 80 14.57 -7.09 -0.52
N ARG A 81 15.30 -7.04 -1.62
CA ARG A 81 14.74 -6.60 -2.89
C ARG A 81 13.71 -7.56 -3.45
N ASP A 82 13.82 -8.82 -3.05
CA ASP A 82 12.86 -9.85 -3.42
C ASP A 82 11.66 -9.88 -2.48
N LYS A 83 11.65 -9.04 -1.47
CA LYS A 83 10.55 -8.96 -0.53
C LYS A 83 9.26 -8.61 -1.27
N ARG A 84 8.21 -9.37 -1.00
CA ARG A 84 6.95 -9.23 -1.70
C ARG A 84 5.94 -8.49 -0.84
N PHE A 85 5.09 -7.76 -1.53
CA PHE A 85 4.04 -6.97 -0.91
C PHE A 85 2.73 -7.22 -1.65
N HIS A 86 1.63 -7.17 -0.93
CA HIS A 86 0.34 -6.99 -1.57
C HIS A 86 0.28 -5.54 -2.05
N THR A 87 -0.19 -5.33 -3.27
CA THR A 87 -0.26 -4.01 -3.87
C THR A 87 -1.65 -3.73 -4.39
N LEU A 88 -2.04 -2.47 -4.30
CA LEU A 88 -3.31 -2.00 -4.84
C LEU A 88 -3.10 -0.60 -5.40
N ILE A 89 -3.29 -0.45 -6.69
CA ILE A 89 -3.10 0.83 -7.35
C ILE A 89 -4.40 1.63 -7.27
N VAL A 90 -4.35 2.74 -6.55
CA VAL A 90 -5.44 3.70 -6.44
C VAL A 90 -4.84 5.04 -6.83
N GLN A 91 -4.85 5.32 -8.13
CA GLN A 91 -4.13 6.47 -8.67
C GLN A 91 -4.45 7.76 -7.93
N PRO A 92 -3.45 8.59 -7.66
CA PRO A 92 -2.03 8.49 -8.05
C PRO A 92 -1.18 7.63 -7.10
N TYR A 93 -1.79 6.92 -6.18
CA TYR A 93 -1.08 6.19 -5.12
C TYR A 93 -0.96 4.71 -5.43
N VAL A 94 0.10 4.11 -4.88
CA VAL A 94 0.27 2.66 -4.85
C VAL A 94 0.25 2.25 -3.39
N LEU A 95 -0.79 1.56 -2.98
CA LEU A 95 -0.92 1.05 -1.62
C LEU A 95 -0.16 -0.26 -1.53
N VAL A 96 0.65 -0.40 -0.49
CA VAL A 96 1.44 -1.63 -0.29
C VAL A 96 1.25 -2.12 1.14
N GLN A 97 1.24 -3.43 1.29
CA GLN A 97 1.12 -4.06 2.60
C GLN A 97 2.08 -5.24 2.63
N GLU A 98 2.90 -5.29 3.67
CA GLU A 98 3.83 -6.40 3.82
C GLU A 98 3.09 -7.72 3.93
N ILE A 99 3.58 -8.73 3.21
CA ILE A 99 3.06 -10.08 3.34
C ILE A 99 3.71 -10.69 4.58
N VAL A 100 2.89 -10.96 5.59
CA VAL A 100 3.37 -11.53 6.83
C VAL A 100 3.38 -13.05 6.68
N ALA A 101 4.57 -13.63 6.76
CA ALA A 101 4.71 -15.08 6.76
C ALA A 101 4.31 -15.62 8.13
N THR A 102 3.44 -16.59 8.12
CA THR A 102 3.00 -17.26 9.36
C THR A 102 3.58 -18.65 9.46
#